data_964d55302e7f19bdde652d4c0b05e873
#
_entry.id   964d55302e7f19bdde652d4c0b05e873
#
_cell.length_a   1.000
_cell.length_b   1.000
_cell.length_c   1.000
_cell.angle_alpha   90.00
_cell.angle_beta   90.00
_cell.angle_gamma   90.00
#
_symmetry.space_group_name_H-M   'P 1'
#
loop_
_entity.id
_entity.type
_entity.pdbx_description
1 polymer ?
#
loop_
_entity_poly.entity_id
_entity_poly.type
_entity_poly.pdbx_seq_one_letter_code
_entity_poly.pdbx_strand_id
1 'polypeptide(L)'
;MNAAEIMTKRVITVRPDTNIAEIAGLLLNHKVTAVPVIDDDRHVVGIVSEGDLLGHPPSDSPRAWWLQLFNDDTVCLEEIATARHLKARDVMTKPVVTVVDQTPVAVIATLMRRRKVKRVPVLQDGKLVGIVSRTDLLEALMRRADAADECP
;
A
#
# COMPACT_ATOMS: atom_id res chain seq x y z
N MET A 1 19.61 1.88 -13.35
CA MET A 1 18.17 2.14 -13.12
C MET A 1 17.93 2.14 -11.63
N ASN A 2 17.27 3.16 -11.12
CA ASN A 2 17.01 3.35 -9.69
C ASN A 2 15.50 3.56 -9.43
N ALA A 3 15.12 3.70 -8.16
CA ALA A 3 13.73 3.86 -7.76
C ALA A 3 13.05 5.07 -8.45
N ALA A 4 13.72 6.20 -8.54
CA ALA A 4 13.16 7.42 -9.13
C ALA A 4 12.76 7.24 -10.60
N GLU A 5 13.46 6.35 -11.32
CA GLU A 5 13.21 6.10 -12.74
C GLU A 5 12.01 5.19 -13.00
N ILE A 6 11.64 4.36 -12.04
CA ILE A 6 10.56 3.37 -12.21
C ILE A 6 9.34 3.62 -11.32
N MET A 7 9.45 4.45 -10.28
CA MET A 7 8.37 4.67 -9.32
C MET A 7 7.18 5.38 -9.94
N THR A 8 6.01 5.09 -9.41
CA THR A 8 4.82 5.90 -9.63
C THR A 8 4.91 7.15 -8.75
N LYS A 9 4.88 8.33 -9.36
CA LYS A 9 5.07 9.62 -8.67
C LYS A 9 3.78 10.15 -8.04
N ARG A 10 2.63 9.88 -8.65
CA ARG A 10 1.33 10.27 -8.11
C ARG A 10 0.85 9.20 -7.15
N VAL A 11 1.25 9.31 -5.90
CA VAL A 11 0.88 8.35 -4.86
C VAL A 11 -0.39 8.82 -4.18
N ILE A 12 -1.40 7.95 -4.17
CA ILE A 12 -2.61 8.17 -3.36
C ILE A 12 -2.22 7.86 -1.93
N THR A 13 -2.39 8.82 -1.04
CA THR A 13 -2.04 8.72 0.38
C THR A 13 -3.24 8.99 1.27
N VAL A 14 -3.17 8.50 2.48
CA VAL A 14 -4.16 8.78 3.52
C VAL A 14 -3.47 9.24 4.79
N ARG A 15 -4.25 9.75 5.72
CA ARG A 15 -3.79 10.21 7.03
C ARG A 15 -4.08 9.13 8.08
N PRO A 16 -3.40 9.15 9.23
CA PRO A 16 -3.67 8.19 10.30
C PRO A 16 -5.13 8.22 10.79
N ASP A 17 -5.80 9.34 10.69
CA ASP A 17 -7.20 9.53 11.10
C ASP A 17 -8.23 9.34 9.99
N THR A 18 -7.79 9.01 8.76
CA THR A 18 -8.69 8.68 7.66
C THR A 18 -9.46 7.40 7.97
N ASN A 19 -10.79 7.42 7.82
CA ASN A 19 -11.60 6.25 8.11
C ASN A 19 -11.47 5.17 7.02
N ILE A 20 -11.69 3.91 7.38
CA ILE A 20 -11.49 2.78 6.48
C ILE A 20 -12.46 2.76 5.29
N ALA A 21 -13.66 3.32 5.44
CA ALA A 21 -14.61 3.41 4.33
C ALA A 21 -14.08 4.33 3.23
N GLU A 22 -13.49 5.47 3.62
CA GLU A 22 -12.83 6.38 2.69
C GLU A 22 -11.62 5.72 2.02
N ILE A 23 -10.81 4.97 2.78
CA ILE A 23 -9.68 4.23 2.22
C ILE A 23 -10.15 3.21 1.19
N ALA A 24 -11.17 2.42 1.51
CA ALA A 24 -11.75 1.45 0.57
C ALA A 24 -12.24 2.12 -0.72
N GLY A 25 -12.90 3.28 -0.60
CA GLY A 25 -13.32 4.09 -1.75
C GLY A 25 -12.14 4.53 -2.61
N LEU A 26 -11.04 4.99 -1.99
CA LEU A 26 -9.83 5.40 -2.70
C LEU A 26 -9.18 4.22 -3.44
N LEU A 27 -9.09 3.05 -2.81
CA LEU A 27 -8.54 1.84 -3.45
C LEU A 27 -9.35 1.47 -4.69
N LEU A 28 -10.67 1.50 -4.60
CA LEU A 28 -11.55 1.16 -5.71
C LEU A 28 -11.53 2.20 -6.83
N ASN A 29 -11.63 3.48 -6.48
CA ASN A 29 -11.70 4.57 -7.47
C ASN A 29 -10.41 4.74 -8.26
N HIS A 30 -9.26 4.55 -7.60
CA HIS A 30 -7.95 4.70 -8.22
C HIS A 30 -7.36 3.38 -8.71
N LYS A 31 -8.08 2.26 -8.53
CA LYS A 31 -7.63 0.90 -8.91
C LYS A 31 -6.25 0.56 -8.36
N VAL A 32 -6.01 0.94 -7.11
CA VAL A 32 -4.78 0.60 -6.38
C VAL A 32 -5.10 -0.39 -5.28
N THR A 33 -4.11 -1.15 -4.84
CA THR A 33 -4.28 -2.23 -3.88
C THR A 33 -3.74 -1.90 -2.49
N ALA A 34 -3.08 -0.77 -2.34
CA ALA A 34 -2.66 -0.23 -1.06
C ALA A 34 -2.36 1.26 -1.16
N VAL A 35 -2.41 1.92 -0.01
CA VAL A 35 -2.10 3.34 0.12
C VAL A 35 -1.16 3.56 1.31
N PRO A 36 -0.10 4.35 1.15
CA PRO A 36 0.71 4.78 2.28
C PRO A 36 -0.07 5.71 3.21
N VAL A 37 0.18 5.57 4.49
CA VAL A 37 -0.32 6.47 5.53
C VAL A 37 0.79 7.45 5.87
N ILE A 38 0.54 8.73 5.74
CA ILE A 38 1.53 9.79 5.97
C ILE A 38 1.07 10.75 7.06
N ASP A 39 2.03 11.30 7.79
CA ASP A 39 1.80 12.37 8.76
C ASP A 39 1.81 13.77 8.10
N ASP A 40 1.72 14.83 8.91
CA ASP A 40 1.70 16.21 8.43
C ASP A 40 3.00 16.61 7.72
N ASP A 41 4.12 15.97 8.05
CA ASP A 41 5.44 16.22 7.46
C ASP A 41 5.75 15.29 6.27
N ARG A 42 4.75 14.54 5.79
CA ARG A 42 4.87 13.54 4.71
C ARG A 42 5.77 12.35 5.04
N HIS A 43 6.01 12.08 6.31
CA HIS A 43 6.67 10.85 6.73
C HIS A 43 5.69 9.67 6.62
N VAL A 44 6.16 8.55 6.09
CA VAL A 44 5.36 7.33 6.01
C VAL A 44 5.31 6.66 7.38
N VAL A 45 4.13 6.60 7.97
CA VAL A 45 3.91 6.00 9.28
C VAL A 45 3.29 4.61 9.23
N GLY A 46 2.74 4.22 8.08
CA GLY A 46 2.14 2.92 7.86
C GLY A 46 1.74 2.73 6.40
N ILE A 47 1.18 1.57 6.12
CA ILE A 47 0.59 1.27 4.81
C ILE A 47 -0.70 0.47 5.04
N VAL A 48 -1.74 0.80 4.30
CA VAL A 48 -3.01 0.07 4.32
C VAL A 48 -3.21 -0.59 2.96
N SER A 49 -3.34 -1.92 2.99
CA SER A 49 -3.61 -2.72 1.79
C SER A 49 -5.03 -3.28 1.80
N GLU A 50 -5.45 -3.84 0.67
CA GLU A 50 -6.67 -4.63 0.57
C GLU A 50 -6.69 -5.71 1.66
N GLY A 51 -5.55 -6.40 1.85
CA GLY A 51 -5.43 -7.45 2.86
C GLY A 51 -5.65 -6.93 4.29
N ASP A 52 -5.21 -5.73 4.60
CA ASP A 52 -5.42 -5.11 5.92
C ASP A 52 -6.91 -4.81 6.17
N LEU A 53 -7.63 -4.42 5.12
CA LEU A 53 -9.07 -4.16 5.20
C LEU A 53 -9.89 -5.47 5.25
N LEU A 54 -9.46 -6.49 4.52
CA LEU A 54 -10.18 -7.75 4.34
C LEU A 54 -9.73 -8.85 5.31
N GLY A 55 -8.49 -8.85 5.75
CA GLY A 55 -7.85 -9.98 6.41
C GLY A 55 -7.59 -9.85 7.90
N HIS A 56 -7.64 -8.66 8.48
CA HIS A 56 -7.36 -8.46 9.89
C HIS A 56 -8.49 -7.71 10.58
N PRO A 57 -9.27 -8.41 11.40
CA PRO A 57 -10.08 -7.71 12.38
C PRO A 57 -9.13 -6.96 13.32
N PRO A 58 -9.52 -5.77 13.80
CA PRO A 58 -8.88 -5.16 14.96
C PRO A 58 -8.77 -6.22 16.05
N SER A 59 -7.71 -6.19 16.82
CA SER A 59 -7.25 -7.23 17.75
C SER A 59 -8.30 -7.77 18.73
N ASP A 60 -9.45 -7.15 18.84
CA ASP A 60 -10.52 -7.53 19.78
C ASP A 60 -11.80 -8.03 19.09
N SER A 61 -11.83 -8.11 17.77
CA SER A 61 -12.98 -8.63 17.04
C SER A 61 -12.65 -9.98 16.40
N PRO A 62 -13.32 -11.08 16.79
CA PRO A 62 -13.02 -12.41 16.30
C PRO A 62 -13.43 -12.66 14.83
N ARG A 63 -14.01 -11.68 14.15
CA ARG A 63 -14.40 -11.80 12.73
C ARG A 63 -14.18 -10.50 12.00
N ALA A 64 -13.66 -10.60 10.76
CA ALA A 64 -13.58 -9.46 9.88
C ALA A 64 -14.98 -8.89 9.66
N TRP A 65 -15.16 -7.62 9.98
CA TRP A 65 -16.46 -6.93 9.93
C TRP A 65 -17.16 -7.05 8.56
N TRP A 66 -16.38 -7.10 7.50
CA TRP A 66 -16.88 -7.19 6.12
C TRP A 66 -17.40 -8.59 5.77
N LEU A 67 -16.92 -9.67 6.43
CA LEU A 67 -17.46 -11.02 6.24
C LEU A 67 -18.93 -11.09 6.65
N GLN A 68 -19.33 -10.31 7.64
CA GLN A 68 -20.70 -10.25 8.08
C GLN A 68 -21.61 -9.56 7.06
N LEU A 69 -21.07 -8.64 6.24
CA LEU A 69 -21.80 -8.01 5.15
C LEU A 69 -22.18 -9.00 4.04
N PHE A 70 -21.44 -10.07 3.88
CA PHE A 70 -21.67 -11.09 2.84
C PHE A 70 -22.37 -12.33 3.32
N ASN A 71 -22.34 -12.64 4.62
CA ASN A 71 -22.76 -13.94 5.13
C ASN A 71 -24.10 -13.94 5.84
N ASP A 72 -24.73 -12.79 6.09
CA ASP A 72 -25.97 -12.82 6.86
C ASP A 72 -26.91 -11.65 6.58
N ASP A 73 -28.21 -11.97 6.50
CA ASP A 73 -29.30 -11.00 6.47
C ASP A 73 -29.46 -10.27 7.82
N THR A 74 -28.65 -10.62 8.81
CA THR A 74 -28.68 -10.05 10.17
C THR A 74 -27.44 -9.20 10.48
N VAL A 75 -26.99 -8.39 9.54
CA VAL A 75 -25.92 -7.43 9.82
C VAL A 75 -26.46 -6.40 10.81
N CYS A 76 -25.89 -6.43 12.02
CA CYS A 76 -26.23 -5.45 13.03
C CYS A 76 -25.75 -4.07 12.58
N LEU A 77 -26.66 -3.11 12.51
CA LEU A 77 -26.33 -1.72 12.17
C LEU A 77 -25.23 -1.14 13.08
N GLU A 78 -25.14 -1.64 14.32
CA GLU A 78 -24.09 -1.25 15.27
C GLU A 78 -22.70 -1.71 14.82
N GLU A 79 -22.56 -2.89 14.21
CA GLU A 79 -21.28 -3.39 13.69
C GLU A 79 -20.79 -2.58 12.49
N ILE A 80 -21.72 -2.20 11.60
CA ILE A 80 -21.39 -1.32 10.48
C ILE A 80 -20.98 0.05 11.00
N ALA A 81 -21.68 0.59 11.98
CA ALA A 81 -21.36 1.86 12.60
C ALA A 81 -19.98 1.81 13.28
N THR A 82 -19.67 0.70 13.98
CA THR A 82 -18.37 0.49 14.63
C THR A 82 -17.24 0.42 13.57
N ALA A 83 -17.47 -0.30 12.49
CA ALA A 83 -16.51 -0.40 11.40
C ALA A 83 -16.22 0.96 10.75
N ARG A 84 -17.23 1.84 10.62
CA ARG A 84 -17.07 3.19 10.10
C ARG A 84 -16.20 4.09 10.99
N HIS A 85 -16.04 3.76 12.26
CA HIS A 85 -15.20 4.51 13.20
C HIS A 85 -13.73 4.05 13.18
N LEU A 86 -13.41 2.93 12.53
CA LEU A 86 -12.03 2.50 12.37
C LEU A 86 -11.29 3.44 11.43
N LYS A 87 -10.04 3.73 11.79
CA LYS A 87 -9.16 4.65 11.09
C LYS A 87 -7.94 3.93 10.55
N ALA A 88 -7.23 4.58 9.64
CA ALA A 88 -6.00 4.03 9.06
C ALA A 88 -5.04 3.52 10.13
N ARG A 89 -4.83 4.28 11.21
CA ARG A 89 -3.93 3.89 12.31
C ARG A 89 -4.32 2.58 13.00
N ASP A 90 -5.60 2.22 12.95
CA ASP A 90 -6.11 1.00 13.60
C ASP A 90 -5.81 -0.27 12.79
N VAL A 91 -5.67 -0.14 11.47
CA VAL A 91 -5.54 -1.28 10.56
C VAL A 91 -4.22 -1.30 9.78
N MET A 92 -3.48 -0.20 9.74
CA MET A 92 -2.24 -0.10 8.97
C MET A 92 -1.18 -1.09 9.44
N THR A 93 -0.38 -1.57 8.49
CA THR A 93 0.82 -2.35 8.76
C THR A 93 1.99 -1.42 9.04
N LYS A 94 2.72 -1.69 10.09
CA LYS A 94 3.95 -0.98 10.49
C LYS A 94 4.91 -1.94 11.19
N PRO A 95 6.25 -1.75 11.11
CA PRO A 95 6.94 -0.71 10.34
C PRO A 95 6.83 -0.93 8.83
N VAL A 96 6.96 0.13 8.06
CA VAL A 96 6.89 0.08 6.60
C VAL A 96 8.28 -0.10 6.02
N VAL A 97 8.42 -1.06 5.10
CA VAL A 97 9.64 -1.22 4.31
C VAL A 97 9.67 -0.10 3.26
N THR A 98 10.66 0.76 3.33
CA THR A 98 10.84 1.90 2.43
C THR A 98 12.21 1.87 1.76
N VAL A 99 12.34 2.57 0.64
CA VAL A 99 13.61 2.79 -0.05
C VAL A 99 13.78 4.28 -0.33
N VAL A 100 14.98 4.68 -0.72
CA VAL A 100 15.23 6.04 -1.17
C VAL A 100 15.20 6.10 -2.70
N ASP A 101 15.05 7.30 -3.25
CA ASP A 101 14.95 7.53 -4.69
C ASP A 101 16.16 7.01 -5.49
N GLN A 102 17.34 6.99 -4.88
CA GLN A 102 18.57 6.52 -5.50
C GLN A 102 18.80 5.00 -5.40
N THR A 103 17.92 4.28 -4.70
CA THR A 103 18.07 2.83 -4.49
C THR A 103 18.03 2.09 -5.84
N PRO A 104 19.03 1.25 -6.17
CA PRO A 104 19.03 0.47 -7.41
C PRO A 104 17.83 -0.50 -7.47
N VAL A 105 17.27 -0.66 -8.66
CA VAL A 105 16.11 -1.54 -8.91
C VAL A 105 16.37 -2.98 -8.45
N ALA A 106 17.59 -3.49 -8.66
CA ALA A 106 17.95 -4.84 -8.21
C ALA A 106 17.88 -5.00 -6.69
N VAL A 107 18.24 -3.96 -5.94
CA VAL A 107 18.13 -3.92 -4.48
C VAL A 107 16.67 -3.92 -4.06
N ILE A 108 15.83 -3.13 -4.73
CA ILE A 108 14.38 -3.08 -4.47
C ILE A 108 13.75 -4.46 -4.70
N ALA A 109 14.06 -5.11 -5.81
CA ALA A 109 13.54 -6.44 -6.14
C ALA A 109 13.93 -7.47 -5.06
N THR A 110 15.17 -7.46 -4.62
CA THR A 110 15.66 -8.34 -3.55
C THR A 110 14.95 -8.06 -2.23
N LEU A 111 14.80 -6.78 -1.89
CA LEU A 111 14.14 -6.35 -0.66
C LEU A 111 12.67 -6.78 -0.63
N MET A 112 11.94 -6.57 -1.73
CA MET A 112 10.53 -6.97 -1.86
C MET A 112 10.37 -8.48 -1.70
N ARG A 113 11.27 -9.25 -2.27
CA ARG A 113 11.27 -10.73 -2.15
C ARG A 113 11.55 -11.18 -0.72
N ARG A 114 12.59 -10.62 -0.09
CA ARG A 114 13.00 -10.99 1.28
C ARG A 114 11.97 -10.61 2.31
N ARG A 115 11.37 -9.44 2.18
CA ARG A 115 10.36 -8.92 3.11
C ARG A 115 8.95 -9.36 2.76
N LYS A 116 8.76 -10.05 1.63
CA LYS A 116 7.45 -10.52 1.15
C LYS A 116 6.43 -9.38 1.03
N VAL A 117 6.88 -8.24 0.55
CA VAL A 117 6.03 -7.08 0.30
C VAL A 117 5.78 -6.89 -1.19
N LYS A 118 4.62 -6.37 -1.55
CA LYS A 118 4.19 -6.20 -2.94
C LYS A 118 4.49 -4.81 -3.49
N ARG A 119 4.81 -3.88 -2.62
CA ARG A 119 5.14 -2.50 -2.96
C ARG A 119 5.98 -1.87 -1.87
N VAL A 120 6.71 -0.84 -2.25
CA VAL A 120 7.66 -0.16 -1.36
C VAL A 120 7.54 1.34 -1.60
N PRO A 121 7.19 2.12 -0.59
CA PRO A 121 7.24 3.59 -0.69
C PRO A 121 8.67 4.07 -0.90
N VAL A 122 8.81 5.10 -1.72
CA VAL A 122 10.10 5.75 -2.04
C VAL A 122 10.16 7.10 -1.34
N LEU A 123 11.24 7.30 -0.62
CA LEU A 123 11.48 8.52 0.15
C LEU A 123 12.62 9.34 -0.44
N GLN A 124 12.49 10.64 -0.33
CA GLN A 124 13.57 11.60 -0.56
C GLN A 124 13.60 12.56 0.62
N ASP A 125 14.75 12.68 1.28
CA ASP A 125 14.90 13.48 2.51
C ASP A 125 13.86 13.13 3.59
N GLY A 126 13.54 11.84 3.72
CA GLY A 126 12.56 11.32 4.67
C GLY A 126 11.09 11.48 4.25
N LYS A 127 10.81 12.12 3.13
CA LYS A 127 9.45 12.40 2.65
C LYS A 127 9.06 11.50 1.49
N LEU A 128 7.79 11.12 1.45
CA LEU A 128 7.25 10.28 0.38
C LEU A 128 7.28 11.03 -0.96
N VAL A 129 7.93 10.44 -1.96
CA VAL A 129 8.01 10.98 -3.33
C VAL A 129 7.48 10.03 -4.39
N GLY A 130 7.30 8.76 -4.07
CA GLY A 130 6.80 7.77 -5.01
C GLY A 130 6.53 6.44 -4.35
N ILE A 131 6.11 5.49 -5.16
CA ILE A 131 5.90 4.10 -4.75
C ILE A 131 6.34 3.16 -5.87
N VAL A 132 6.99 2.06 -5.53
CA VAL A 132 7.37 1.01 -6.46
C VAL A 132 6.58 -0.24 -6.14
N SER A 133 5.88 -0.76 -7.14
CA SER A 133 5.14 -2.02 -7.07
C SER A 133 5.86 -3.14 -7.83
N ARG A 134 5.37 -4.37 -7.67
CA ARG A 134 5.87 -5.50 -8.48
C ARG A 134 5.65 -5.28 -9.97
N THR A 135 4.56 -4.62 -10.36
CA THR A 135 4.29 -4.27 -11.75
C THR A 135 5.36 -3.33 -12.31
N ASP A 136 5.76 -2.32 -11.54
CA ASP A 136 6.82 -1.39 -11.95
C ASP A 136 8.15 -2.13 -12.19
N LEU A 137 8.46 -3.12 -11.34
CA LEU A 137 9.65 -3.97 -11.52
C LEU A 137 9.57 -4.81 -12.78
N LEU A 138 8.40 -5.40 -13.07
CA LEU A 138 8.20 -6.19 -14.28
C LEU A 138 8.33 -5.34 -15.54
N GLU A 139 7.75 -4.14 -15.54
CA GLU A 139 7.88 -3.21 -16.66
C GLU A 139 9.34 -2.78 -16.88
N ALA A 140 10.08 -2.53 -15.81
CA ALA A 140 11.49 -2.20 -15.87
C ALA A 140 12.31 -3.35 -16.45
N LEU A 141 11.99 -4.59 -16.07
CA LEU A 141 12.64 -5.79 -16.58
C LEU A 141 12.39 -5.95 -18.07
N MET A 142 11.16 -5.75 -18.53
CA MET A 142 10.80 -5.84 -19.95
C MET A 142 11.55 -4.80 -20.79
N ARG A 143 11.60 -3.57 -20.34
CA ARG A 143 12.36 -2.50 -21.03
C ARG A 143 13.83 -2.86 -21.18
N ARG A 144 14.44 -3.53 -20.19
CA ARG A 144 15.82 -3.97 -20.27
C ARG A 144 16.02 -5.13 -21.25
N ALA A 145 15.08 -6.05 -21.30
CA ALA A 145 15.11 -7.16 -22.23
C ALA A 145 15.05 -6.64 -23.68
N ASP A 146 14.11 -5.74 -23.96
CA ASP A 146 13.95 -5.13 -25.30
C ASP A 146 15.23 -4.37 -25.71
N ALA A 147 15.85 -3.62 -24.80
CA ALA A 147 17.10 -2.90 -25.06
C ALA A 147 18.29 -3.85 -25.30
N ALA A 148 18.27 -5.05 -24.74
CA ALA A 148 19.31 -6.06 -24.95
C ALA A 148 19.17 -6.71 -26.34
N ASP A 149 17.95 -6.87 -26.83
CA ASP A 149 17.69 -7.44 -28.16
C ASP A 149 18.00 -6.45 -29.31
N GLU A 150 18.07 -5.16 -29.03
CA GLU A 150 18.49 -4.13 -29.99
C GLU A 150 20.00 -3.93 -30.09
N CYS A 151 20.78 -4.64 -29.27
CA CYS A 151 22.24 -4.59 -29.33
C CYS A 151 22.76 -5.58 -30.38
N PRO A 152 23.43 -5.10 -31.46
CA PRO A 152 24.00 -5.99 -32.49
C PRO A 152 25.17 -6.81 -31.94
#